data_167d9f26149aabcc6fd1ef1a6c4ac509
#
_entry.id   167d9f26149aabcc6fd1ef1a6c4ac509
#
_cell.length_a   1.000
_cell.length_b   1.000
_cell.length_c   1.000
_cell.angle_alpha   90.00
_cell.angle_beta   90.00
_cell.angle_gamma   90.00
#
_symmetry.space_group_name_H-M   'P 1'
#
loop_
_entity.id
_entity.type
_entity.pdbx_description
1 polymer ?
#
loop_
_entity_poly.entity_id
_entity_poly.type
_entity_poly.pdbx_seq_one_letter_code
_entity_poly.pdbx_strand_id
1 'polypeptide(L)'
;MHRAGLFLGYELLEALPSNPYGHFEDREIVNLHTRILADNDQTWAVDEPLLPFVGQQRWQLMQRIIDRRNSEHRLWGFKDPRACLFMMLWKHLLPGAKVLIVYRHFSNSTYSLGQRHSSDMFLGRGSEHVHRRFWEEPDFALRMWLVHNNALLAFARTFPQDTMTISLDMIRDGFPVVWALNRRWNLGLEDVPIAEAFDQSISMRRVRRQPVSDQELGEKVRDTWRRLEELSGQTEMVLRKDVPVV
;
A
#
# COMPACT_ATOMS: atom_id res chain seq x y z
N MET A 1 -8.92 7.29 6.76
CA MET A 1 -9.84 7.31 5.59
C MET A 1 -11.21 6.74 5.95
N HIS A 2 -11.31 5.52 6.48
CA HIS A 2 -12.61 4.94 6.88
C HIS A 2 -13.38 5.86 7.85
N ARG A 3 -12.73 6.34 8.91
CA ARG A 3 -13.33 7.31 9.86
C ARG A 3 -13.69 8.66 9.24
N ALA A 4 -13.09 9.00 8.10
CA ALA A 4 -13.37 10.22 7.34
C ALA A 4 -14.53 10.04 6.33
N GLY A 5 -15.30 8.96 6.45
CA GLY A 5 -16.46 8.71 5.60
C GLY A 5 -16.17 8.03 4.25
N LEU A 6 -14.93 7.59 3.99
CA LEU A 6 -14.64 6.80 2.80
C LEU A 6 -15.17 5.37 2.97
N PHE A 7 -16.05 4.93 2.08
CA PHE A 7 -16.44 3.52 2.03
C PHE A 7 -15.26 2.67 1.55
N LEU A 8 -14.84 1.68 2.34
CA LEU A 8 -13.69 0.84 2.06
C LEU A 8 -14.04 -0.58 1.61
N GLY A 9 -15.27 -1.02 1.80
CA GLY A 9 -15.75 -2.37 1.45
C GLY A 9 -16.84 -2.84 2.38
N TYR A 10 -17.54 -3.90 1.98
CA TYR A 10 -18.64 -4.49 2.75
C TYR A 10 -18.14 -5.40 3.87
N GLU A 11 -17.00 -6.03 3.66
CA GLU A 11 -16.39 -6.94 4.62
C GLU A 11 -14.89 -6.66 4.71
N LEU A 12 -14.47 -5.98 5.77
CA LEU A 12 -13.06 -5.70 6.01
C LEU A 12 -12.40 -6.88 6.73
N LEU A 13 -11.15 -7.17 6.39
CA LEU A 13 -10.37 -8.19 7.08
C LEU A 13 -10.21 -7.84 8.55
N GLU A 14 -10.46 -8.83 9.40
CA GLU A 14 -10.42 -8.70 10.84
C GLU A 14 -9.04 -8.33 11.38
N ALA A 15 -9.04 -7.85 12.62
CA ALA A 15 -7.82 -7.66 13.39
C ALA A 15 -7.15 -9.01 13.69
N LEU A 16 -5.83 -9.03 13.62
CA LEU A 16 -4.99 -10.17 14.02
C LEU A 16 -4.05 -9.73 15.13
N PRO A 17 -3.51 -10.65 15.95
CA PRO A 17 -2.52 -10.30 16.97
C PRO A 17 -1.32 -9.51 16.41
N SER A 18 -0.93 -9.77 15.16
CA SER A 18 0.11 -9.03 14.44
C SER A 18 -0.33 -7.66 13.92
N ASN A 19 -1.64 -7.37 13.94
CA ASN A 19 -2.23 -6.10 13.57
C ASN A 19 -3.56 -5.88 14.34
N PRO A 20 -3.49 -5.43 15.60
CA PRO A 20 -4.63 -5.36 16.51
C PRO A 20 -5.72 -4.36 16.09
N TYR A 21 -5.41 -3.42 15.18
CA TYR A 21 -6.37 -2.44 14.67
C TYR A 21 -7.07 -2.89 13.37
N GLY A 22 -6.77 -4.10 12.87
CA GLY A 22 -7.29 -4.62 11.61
C GLY A 22 -6.48 -4.14 10.40
N HIS A 23 -6.74 -4.79 9.29
CA HIS A 23 -6.04 -4.50 8.04
C HIS A 23 -6.70 -3.38 7.23
N PHE A 24 -7.99 -3.11 7.47
CA PHE A 24 -8.82 -2.22 6.65
C PHE A 24 -8.72 -2.57 5.15
N GLU A 25 -8.58 -3.86 4.86
CA GLU A 25 -8.54 -4.44 3.53
C GLU A 25 -9.89 -5.09 3.25
N ASP A 26 -10.48 -4.75 2.11
CA ASP A 26 -11.73 -5.33 1.66
C ASP A 26 -11.51 -6.76 1.18
N ARG A 27 -12.19 -7.72 1.78
CA ARG A 27 -12.09 -9.15 1.47
C ARG A 27 -12.38 -9.45 -0.01
N GLU A 28 -13.32 -8.74 -0.62
CA GLU A 28 -13.65 -8.92 -2.03
C GLU A 28 -12.48 -8.54 -2.93
N ILE A 29 -11.84 -7.39 -2.68
CA ILE A 29 -10.67 -6.92 -3.44
C ILE A 29 -9.46 -7.82 -3.18
N VAL A 30 -9.23 -8.18 -1.93
CA VAL A 30 -8.14 -9.11 -1.54
C VAL A 30 -8.29 -10.45 -2.28
N ASN A 31 -9.48 -11.02 -2.30
CA ASN A 31 -9.76 -12.27 -3.00
C ASN A 31 -9.58 -12.14 -4.52
N LEU A 32 -10.00 -11.02 -5.11
CA LEU A 32 -9.80 -10.74 -6.52
C LEU A 32 -8.30 -10.69 -6.88
N HIS A 33 -7.51 -9.89 -6.15
CA HIS A 33 -6.07 -9.78 -6.38
C HIS A 33 -5.36 -11.12 -6.18
N THR A 34 -5.73 -11.86 -5.13
CA THR A 34 -5.17 -13.20 -4.88
C THR A 34 -5.44 -14.16 -6.04
N ARG A 35 -6.65 -14.13 -6.60
CA ARG A 35 -7.01 -14.96 -7.75
C ARG A 35 -6.28 -14.54 -9.03
N ILE A 36 -6.11 -13.23 -9.27
CA ILE A 36 -5.32 -12.76 -10.42
C ILE A 36 -3.86 -13.21 -10.26
N LEU A 37 -3.28 -13.12 -9.07
CA LEU A 37 -1.93 -13.63 -8.82
C LEU A 37 -1.84 -15.13 -9.08
N ALA A 38 -2.79 -15.92 -8.59
CA ALA A 38 -2.83 -17.37 -8.81
C ALA A 38 -2.98 -17.74 -10.29
N ASP A 39 -3.77 -16.99 -11.06
CA ASP A 39 -3.90 -17.16 -12.52
C ASP A 39 -2.57 -16.87 -13.27
N ASN A 40 -1.60 -16.26 -12.61
CA ASN A 40 -0.25 -15.95 -13.10
C ASN A 40 0.83 -16.79 -12.39
N ASP A 41 0.48 -17.89 -11.75
CA ASP A 41 1.39 -18.75 -10.98
C ASP A 41 2.15 -18.00 -9.86
N GLN A 42 1.53 -16.91 -9.32
CA GLN A 42 2.09 -16.08 -8.28
C GLN A 42 1.29 -16.18 -6.98
N THR A 43 1.98 -15.92 -5.88
CA THR A 43 1.37 -15.66 -4.57
C THR A 43 1.39 -14.16 -4.28
N TRP A 44 0.93 -13.77 -3.09
CA TRP A 44 1.06 -12.39 -2.62
C TRP A 44 2.53 -11.93 -2.47
N ALA A 45 3.47 -12.85 -2.41
CA ALA A 45 4.89 -12.63 -2.15
C ALA A 45 5.69 -12.47 -3.47
N VAL A 46 5.27 -11.51 -4.29
CA VAL A 46 5.91 -11.22 -5.58
C VAL A 46 7.23 -10.47 -5.35
N ASP A 47 8.34 -11.05 -5.76
CA ASP A 47 9.69 -10.52 -5.60
C ASP A 47 10.44 -10.29 -6.93
N GLU A 48 9.75 -10.50 -8.05
CA GLU A 48 10.21 -10.18 -9.40
C GLU A 48 9.19 -9.31 -10.14
N PRO A 49 9.62 -8.50 -11.12
CA PRO A 49 8.71 -7.69 -11.92
C PRO A 49 7.60 -8.53 -12.56
N LEU A 50 6.35 -8.15 -12.35
CA LEU A 50 5.18 -8.85 -12.84
C LEU A 50 4.39 -7.97 -13.81
N LEU A 51 4.10 -8.50 -14.99
CA LEU A 51 3.06 -8.00 -15.90
C LEU A 51 1.87 -8.95 -15.81
N PRO A 52 0.87 -8.65 -14.97
CA PRO A 52 -0.21 -9.60 -14.72
C PRO A 52 -1.09 -9.79 -15.94
N PHE A 53 -1.26 -11.03 -16.37
CA PHE A 53 -2.35 -11.41 -17.26
C PHE A 53 -3.66 -11.42 -16.50
N VAL A 54 -4.68 -10.77 -17.06
CA VAL A 54 -6.02 -10.73 -16.47
C VAL A 54 -7.02 -11.33 -17.45
N GLY A 55 -7.43 -12.54 -17.18
CA GLY A 55 -8.43 -13.25 -17.99
C GLY A 55 -9.81 -12.55 -17.95
N GLN A 56 -10.62 -12.81 -18.97
CA GLN A 56 -11.93 -12.18 -19.16
C GLN A 56 -12.83 -12.28 -17.91
N GLN A 57 -12.82 -13.40 -17.22
CA GLN A 57 -13.64 -13.58 -16.00
C GLN A 57 -13.23 -12.62 -14.88
N ARG A 58 -11.93 -12.41 -14.67
CA ARG A 58 -11.43 -11.46 -13.65
C ARG A 58 -11.74 -10.02 -14.04
N TRP A 59 -11.56 -9.70 -15.32
CA TRP A 59 -11.92 -8.41 -15.86
C TRP A 59 -13.40 -8.07 -15.65
N GLN A 60 -14.30 -9.00 -15.98
CA GLN A 60 -15.74 -8.85 -15.75
C GLN A 60 -16.07 -8.74 -14.25
N LEU A 61 -15.34 -9.44 -13.38
CA LEU A 61 -15.53 -9.31 -11.94
C LEU A 61 -15.13 -7.91 -11.46
N MET A 62 -13.98 -7.37 -11.92
CA MET A 62 -13.57 -6.01 -11.62
C MET A 62 -14.64 -5.00 -12.04
N GLN A 63 -15.17 -5.15 -13.25
CA GLN A 63 -16.22 -4.26 -13.76
C GLN A 63 -17.49 -4.32 -12.89
N ARG A 64 -17.97 -5.52 -12.53
CA ARG A 64 -19.13 -5.68 -11.64
C ARG A 64 -18.92 -5.03 -10.27
N ILE A 65 -17.72 -5.15 -9.69
CA ILE A 65 -17.39 -4.50 -8.41
C ILE A 65 -17.49 -2.97 -8.56
N ILE A 66 -16.94 -2.43 -9.64
CA ILE A 66 -16.96 -1.01 -9.93
C ILE A 66 -18.40 -0.51 -10.11
N ASP A 67 -19.19 -1.17 -10.96
CA ASP A 67 -20.55 -0.76 -11.28
C ASP A 67 -21.43 -0.76 -10.03
N ARG A 68 -21.35 -1.79 -9.20
CA ARG A 68 -22.08 -1.87 -7.93
C ARG A 68 -21.67 -0.74 -6.99
N ARG A 69 -20.37 -0.51 -6.78
CA ARG A 69 -19.90 0.52 -5.84
C ARG A 69 -20.22 1.92 -6.32
N ASN A 70 -20.13 2.17 -7.61
CA ASN A 70 -20.51 3.45 -8.22
C ASN A 70 -22.01 3.73 -8.09
N SER A 71 -22.86 2.69 -8.11
CA SER A 71 -24.30 2.86 -7.93
C SER A 71 -24.72 3.07 -6.48
N GLU A 72 -23.96 2.56 -5.51
CA GLU A 72 -24.33 2.56 -4.10
C GLU A 72 -23.60 3.65 -3.29
N HIS A 73 -22.42 4.08 -3.73
CA HIS A 73 -21.57 4.98 -2.95
C HIS A 73 -21.06 6.16 -3.79
N ARG A 74 -21.27 7.37 -3.26
CA ARG A 74 -20.73 8.60 -3.87
C ARG A 74 -19.21 8.61 -3.96
N LEU A 75 -18.56 8.08 -2.91
CA LEU A 75 -17.11 7.99 -2.78
C LEU A 75 -16.74 6.66 -2.12
N TRP A 76 -15.92 5.91 -2.80
CA TRP A 76 -15.40 4.65 -2.30
C TRP A 76 -13.93 4.47 -2.66
N GLY A 77 -13.28 3.57 -1.97
CA GLY A 77 -11.91 3.19 -2.23
C GLY A 77 -11.60 1.84 -1.60
N PHE A 78 -10.38 1.40 -1.72
CA PHE A 78 -9.88 0.22 -1.05
C PHE A 78 -8.40 0.38 -0.71
N LYS A 79 -7.93 -0.40 0.23
CA LYS A 79 -6.52 -0.53 0.58
C LYS A 79 -6.14 -2.00 0.50
N ASP A 80 -5.14 -2.30 -0.29
CA ASP A 80 -4.50 -3.60 -0.37
C ASP A 80 -3.02 -3.40 -0.74
N PRO A 81 -2.05 -3.96 0.00
CA PRO A 81 -0.63 -3.87 -0.36
C PRO A 81 -0.32 -4.40 -1.76
N ARG A 82 -1.09 -5.39 -2.25
CA ARG A 82 -0.96 -5.95 -3.60
C ARG A 82 -1.47 -5.03 -4.71
N ALA A 83 -2.29 -4.03 -4.35
CA ALA A 83 -2.87 -3.09 -5.32
C ALA A 83 -1.81 -2.41 -6.19
N CYS A 84 -0.59 -2.21 -5.67
CA CYS A 84 0.52 -1.63 -6.43
C CYS A 84 0.83 -2.40 -7.72
N LEU A 85 0.64 -3.72 -7.74
CA LEU A 85 0.85 -4.58 -8.91
C LEU A 85 -0.28 -4.44 -9.96
N PHE A 86 -1.43 -3.90 -9.57
CA PHE A 86 -2.65 -3.82 -10.39
C PHE A 86 -3.12 -2.40 -10.66
N MET A 87 -2.40 -1.37 -10.21
CA MET A 87 -2.85 0.02 -10.30
C MET A 87 -3.13 0.48 -11.75
N MET A 88 -2.33 0.01 -12.71
CA MET A 88 -2.56 0.33 -14.13
C MET A 88 -3.88 -0.25 -14.63
N LEU A 89 -4.25 -1.45 -14.21
CA LEU A 89 -5.54 -2.09 -14.53
C LEU A 89 -6.69 -1.33 -13.90
N TRP A 90 -6.59 -1.02 -12.61
CA TRP A 90 -7.61 -0.21 -11.92
C TRP A 90 -7.75 1.16 -12.54
N LYS A 91 -6.65 1.81 -12.92
CA LYS A 91 -6.68 3.12 -13.56
C LYS A 91 -7.32 3.10 -14.94
N HIS A 92 -7.12 1.99 -15.69
CA HIS A 92 -7.81 1.79 -16.98
C HIS A 92 -9.33 1.68 -16.81
N LEU A 93 -9.79 0.92 -15.81
CA LEU A 93 -11.22 0.75 -15.50
C LEU A 93 -11.85 1.97 -14.80
N LEU A 94 -11.05 2.71 -14.03
CA LEU A 94 -11.44 3.88 -13.26
C LEU A 94 -10.54 5.08 -13.61
N PRO A 95 -10.70 5.71 -14.77
CA PRO A 95 -9.83 6.81 -15.20
C PRO A 95 -9.79 7.98 -14.21
N GLY A 96 -10.88 8.20 -13.45
CA GLY A 96 -10.98 9.23 -12.40
C GLY A 96 -10.35 8.86 -11.05
N ALA A 97 -9.93 7.62 -10.87
CA ALA A 97 -9.40 7.15 -9.58
C ALA A 97 -8.17 7.95 -9.13
N LYS A 98 -8.11 8.20 -7.82
CA LYS A 98 -6.99 8.85 -7.14
C LYS A 98 -6.25 7.84 -6.28
N VAL A 99 -4.93 7.97 -6.20
CA VAL A 99 -4.06 7.03 -5.48
C VAL A 99 -3.27 7.76 -4.41
N LEU A 100 -3.48 7.36 -3.17
CA LEU A 100 -2.64 7.75 -2.04
C LEU A 100 -1.59 6.66 -1.80
N ILE A 101 -0.34 6.98 -2.06
CA ILE A 101 0.80 6.12 -1.74
C ILE A 101 1.28 6.46 -0.33
N VAL A 102 1.23 5.46 0.55
CA VAL A 102 1.82 5.56 1.89
C VAL A 102 2.98 4.59 1.98
N TYR A 103 4.18 5.11 2.17
CA TYR A 103 5.39 4.30 2.24
C TYR A 103 6.12 4.49 3.57
N ARG A 104 6.99 3.55 3.91
CA ARG A 104 7.92 3.65 5.04
C ARG A 104 9.29 3.09 4.66
N HIS A 105 10.30 3.39 5.47
CA HIS A 105 11.66 2.95 5.22
C HIS A 105 11.74 1.44 4.97
N PHE A 106 12.49 1.04 3.95
CA PHE A 106 12.60 -0.36 3.52
C PHE A 106 13.02 -1.31 4.66
N SER A 107 14.01 -0.92 5.49
CA SER A 107 14.45 -1.77 6.60
C SER A 107 13.35 -2.03 7.64
N ASN A 108 12.49 -1.06 7.90
CA ASN A 108 11.37 -1.24 8.82
C ASN A 108 10.28 -2.12 8.21
N SER A 109 10.07 -2.00 6.89
CA SER A 109 9.10 -2.82 6.16
C SER A 109 9.52 -4.29 6.12
N THR A 110 10.76 -4.55 5.72
CA THR A 110 11.32 -5.90 5.58
C THR A 110 11.47 -6.60 6.93
N TYR A 111 11.91 -5.87 7.97
CA TYR A 111 11.95 -6.40 9.33
C TYR A 111 10.54 -6.82 9.83
N SER A 112 9.55 -5.96 9.62
CA SER A 112 8.17 -6.26 10.02
C SER A 112 7.58 -7.46 9.27
N LEU A 113 7.90 -7.62 7.99
CA LEU A 113 7.53 -8.80 7.21
C LEU A 113 8.20 -10.05 7.77
N GLY A 114 9.51 -10.05 7.95
CA GLY A 114 10.26 -11.18 8.51
C GLY A 114 9.71 -11.62 9.87
N GLN A 115 9.44 -10.67 10.79
CA GLN A 115 8.88 -10.99 12.11
C GLN A 115 7.48 -11.62 12.00
N ARG A 116 6.61 -11.08 11.14
CA ARG A 116 5.25 -11.61 10.94
C ARG A 116 5.29 -13.03 10.41
N HIS A 117 6.07 -13.26 9.35
CA HIS A 117 6.10 -14.58 8.70
C HIS A 117 6.82 -15.63 9.52
N SER A 118 7.80 -15.22 10.34
CA SER A 118 8.38 -16.10 11.37
C SER A 118 7.34 -16.54 12.40
N SER A 119 6.53 -15.60 12.87
CA SER A 119 5.45 -15.90 13.82
C SER A 119 4.37 -16.78 13.19
N ASP A 120 3.95 -16.47 11.95
CA ASP A 120 2.91 -17.24 11.25
C ASP A 120 3.38 -18.68 10.97
N MET A 121 4.64 -18.86 10.59
CA MET A 121 5.22 -20.21 10.42
C MET A 121 5.28 -20.97 11.74
N PHE A 122 5.71 -20.34 12.82
CA PHE A 122 5.75 -20.98 14.15
C PHE A 122 4.37 -21.39 14.63
N LEU A 123 3.32 -20.62 14.29
CA LEU A 123 1.93 -20.88 14.66
C LEU A 123 1.18 -21.76 13.64
N GLY A 124 1.84 -22.28 12.60
CA GLY A 124 1.23 -23.10 11.55
C GLY A 124 0.16 -22.36 10.74
N ARG A 125 0.32 -21.04 10.56
CA ARG A 125 -0.63 -20.20 9.83
C ARG A 125 -0.16 -19.92 8.40
N GLY A 126 -1.10 -19.88 7.45
CA GLY A 126 -0.81 -19.53 6.07
C GLY A 126 -0.01 -20.58 5.31
N SER A 127 0.73 -20.15 4.27
CA SER A 127 1.52 -21.04 3.42
C SER A 127 2.94 -21.21 3.95
N GLU A 128 3.27 -22.38 4.50
CA GLU A 128 4.61 -22.71 4.99
C GLU A 128 5.67 -22.44 3.92
N HIS A 129 5.42 -22.84 2.67
CA HIS A 129 6.37 -22.65 1.57
C HIS A 129 6.72 -21.16 1.38
N VAL A 130 5.74 -20.26 1.42
CA VAL A 130 5.99 -18.82 1.29
C VAL A 130 6.72 -18.26 2.52
N HIS A 131 6.30 -18.69 3.73
CA HIS A 131 6.92 -18.21 4.96
C HIS A 131 8.39 -18.65 5.09
N ARG A 132 8.71 -19.86 4.65
CA ARG A 132 10.07 -20.42 4.65
C ARG A 132 11.03 -19.57 3.80
N ARG A 133 10.59 -19.01 2.68
CA ARG A 133 11.41 -18.15 1.82
C ARG A 133 11.99 -16.93 2.57
N PHE A 134 11.30 -16.39 3.57
CA PHE A 134 11.81 -15.28 4.38
C PHE A 134 13.03 -15.67 5.25
N TRP A 135 13.25 -16.95 5.45
CA TRP A 135 14.39 -17.48 6.22
C TRP A 135 15.49 -18.05 5.32
N GLU A 136 15.09 -18.71 4.25
CA GLU A 136 15.99 -19.47 3.39
C GLU A 136 16.60 -18.61 2.27
N GLU A 137 15.88 -17.58 1.84
CA GLU A 137 16.32 -16.72 0.74
C GLU A 137 16.83 -15.38 1.27
N PRO A 138 18.15 -15.12 1.19
CA PRO A 138 18.69 -13.79 1.47
C PRO A 138 17.98 -12.72 0.64
N ASP A 139 17.73 -11.57 1.26
CA ASP A 139 17.17 -10.40 0.58
C ASP A 139 15.77 -10.55 -0.03
N PHE A 140 15.05 -11.68 0.18
CA PHE A 140 13.72 -11.91 -0.36
C PHE A 140 12.75 -10.76 -0.04
N ALA A 141 12.67 -10.35 1.21
CA ALA A 141 11.82 -9.24 1.63
C ALA A 141 12.23 -7.90 0.98
N LEU A 142 13.52 -7.70 0.68
CA LEU A 142 14.01 -6.52 -0.03
C LEU A 142 13.63 -6.54 -1.51
N ARG A 143 13.72 -7.70 -2.16
CA ARG A 143 13.26 -7.86 -3.55
C ARG A 143 11.76 -7.57 -3.66
N MET A 144 10.94 -8.14 -2.76
CA MET A 144 9.50 -7.81 -2.68
C MET A 144 9.28 -6.30 -2.50
N TRP A 145 9.96 -5.69 -1.53
CA TRP A 145 9.83 -4.26 -1.29
C TRP A 145 10.18 -3.46 -2.56
N LEU A 146 11.24 -3.82 -3.24
CA LEU A 146 11.70 -3.15 -4.46
C LEU A 146 10.69 -3.25 -5.59
N VAL A 147 10.15 -4.44 -5.85
CA VAL A 147 9.14 -4.68 -6.91
C VAL A 147 7.89 -3.85 -6.67
N HIS A 148 7.34 -3.92 -5.46
CA HIS A 148 6.12 -3.20 -5.10
C HIS A 148 6.31 -1.67 -5.19
N ASN A 149 7.42 -1.15 -4.68
CA ASN A 149 7.65 0.30 -4.69
C ASN A 149 8.06 0.82 -6.08
N ASN A 150 8.73 0.04 -6.92
CA ASN A 150 8.97 0.40 -8.32
C ASN A 150 7.67 0.49 -9.12
N ALA A 151 6.69 -0.38 -8.86
CA ALA A 151 5.36 -0.28 -9.45
C ALA A 151 4.65 1.01 -9.03
N LEU A 152 4.73 1.38 -7.73
CA LEU A 152 4.20 2.64 -7.21
C LEU A 152 4.87 3.86 -7.87
N LEU A 153 6.20 3.87 -7.99
CA LEU A 153 6.95 4.95 -8.64
C LEU A 153 6.60 5.08 -10.13
N ALA A 154 6.47 3.96 -10.84
CA ALA A 154 6.07 3.95 -12.25
C ALA A 154 4.67 4.56 -12.43
N PHE A 155 3.73 4.18 -11.55
CA PHE A 155 2.37 4.74 -11.55
C PHE A 155 2.37 6.24 -11.25
N ALA A 156 3.07 6.67 -10.19
CA ALA A 156 3.14 8.08 -9.80
C ALA A 156 3.73 8.96 -10.91
N ARG A 157 4.73 8.46 -11.64
CA ARG A 157 5.31 9.16 -12.79
C ARG A 157 4.35 9.26 -13.97
N THR A 158 3.54 8.23 -14.21
CA THR A 158 2.59 8.20 -15.32
C THR A 158 1.36 9.05 -15.02
N PHE A 159 0.91 9.08 -13.76
CA PHE A 159 -0.30 9.79 -13.33
C PHE A 159 -0.02 10.75 -12.15
N PRO A 160 0.85 11.77 -12.33
CA PRO A 160 1.27 12.64 -11.23
C PRO A 160 0.12 13.46 -10.64
N GLN A 161 -0.90 13.81 -11.44
CA GLN A 161 -2.07 14.57 -10.98
C GLN A 161 -3.06 13.71 -10.17
N ASP A 162 -3.01 12.40 -10.36
CA ASP A 162 -3.89 11.44 -9.69
C ASP A 162 -3.20 10.71 -8.53
N THR A 163 -1.96 11.07 -8.24
CA THR A 163 -1.16 10.43 -7.20
C THR A 163 -0.71 11.44 -6.14
N MET A 164 -0.83 11.05 -4.89
CA MET A 164 -0.23 11.73 -3.74
C MET A 164 0.66 10.73 -3.01
N THR A 165 1.89 11.12 -2.70
CA THR A 165 2.85 10.26 -2.00
C THR A 165 3.21 10.88 -0.66
N ILE A 166 3.05 10.13 0.43
CA ILE A 166 3.39 10.55 1.78
C ILE A 166 4.14 9.44 2.52
N SER A 167 5.08 9.81 3.37
CA SER A 167 5.72 8.83 4.24
C SER A 167 4.89 8.55 5.49
N LEU A 168 5.08 7.37 6.07
CA LEU A 168 4.48 7.05 7.37
C LEU A 168 5.01 7.99 8.47
N ASP A 169 6.24 8.48 8.33
CA ASP A 169 6.83 9.44 9.28
C ASP A 169 6.13 10.79 9.20
N MET A 170 5.77 11.29 8.02
CA MET A 170 4.93 12.51 7.90
C MET A 170 3.60 12.36 8.63
N ILE A 171 2.93 11.22 8.47
CA ILE A 171 1.66 10.95 9.18
C ILE A 171 1.89 10.97 10.69
N ARG A 172 2.95 10.34 11.16
CA ARG A 172 3.32 10.31 12.58
C ARG A 172 3.62 11.70 13.14
N ASP A 173 4.25 12.55 12.33
CA ASP A 173 4.61 13.92 12.70
C ASP A 173 3.44 14.91 12.52
N GLY A 174 2.22 14.38 12.28
CA GLY A 174 0.98 15.17 12.30
C GLY A 174 0.56 15.72 10.95
N PHE A 175 1.11 15.24 9.82
CA PHE A 175 0.68 15.71 8.50
C PHE A 175 -0.82 15.47 8.29
N PRO A 176 -1.62 16.52 7.96
CA PRO A 176 -3.08 16.45 7.91
C PRO A 176 -3.56 15.77 6.61
N VAL A 177 -3.50 14.44 6.57
CA VAL A 177 -3.74 13.63 5.35
C VAL A 177 -5.10 13.90 4.74
N VAL A 178 -6.16 13.92 5.55
CA VAL A 178 -7.55 14.10 5.05
C VAL A 178 -7.72 15.48 4.44
N TRP A 179 -7.25 16.51 5.13
CA TRP A 179 -7.23 17.88 4.62
C TRP A 179 -6.47 17.96 3.29
N ALA A 180 -5.29 17.34 3.20
CA ALA A 180 -4.46 17.33 1.99
C ALA A 180 -5.18 16.69 0.79
N LEU A 181 -5.88 15.58 1.02
CA LEU A 181 -6.67 14.89 0.00
C LEU A 181 -7.86 15.72 -0.45
N ASN A 182 -8.60 16.34 0.48
CA ASN A 182 -9.70 17.23 0.17
C ASN A 182 -9.21 18.45 -0.62
N ARG A 183 -8.10 19.05 -0.19
CA ARG A 183 -7.50 20.21 -0.86
C ARG A 183 -7.09 19.88 -2.30
N ARG A 184 -6.48 18.72 -2.51
CA ARG A 184 -5.98 18.33 -3.83
C ARG A 184 -7.08 17.85 -4.78
N TRP A 185 -8.06 17.11 -4.28
CA TRP A 185 -9.02 16.38 -5.11
C TRP A 185 -10.48 16.66 -4.79
N ASN A 186 -10.77 17.53 -3.85
CA ASN A 186 -12.14 17.92 -3.45
C ASN A 186 -13.03 16.70 -3.13
N LEU A 187 -12.52 15.76 -2.33
CA LEU A 187 -13.21 14.50 -2.06
C LEU A 187 -14.39 14.67 -1.11
N GLY A 188 -14.41 15.72 -0.29
CA GLY A 188 -15.45 15.97 0.71
C GLY A 188 -15.42 14.95 1.84
N LEU A 189 -14.23 14.51 2.25
CA LEU A 189 -14.03 13.65 3.41
C LEU A 189 -14.15 14.47 4.69
N GLU A 190 -14.70 13.87 5.74
CA GLU A 190 -14.74 14.47 7.08
C GLU A 190 -13.32 14.56 7.65
N ASP A 191 -12.98 15.69 8.26
CA ASP A 191 -11.67 15.84 8.89
C ASP A 191 -11.59 14.98 10.14
N VAL A 192 -10.50 14.22 10.26
CA VAL A 192 -10.23 13.33 11.39
C VAL A 192 -8.84 13.62 11.92
N PRO A 193 -8.73 14.05 13.18
CA PRO A 193 -7.43 14.28 13.81
C PRO A 193 -6.58 13.01 13.78
N ILE A 194 -5.31 13.14 13.40
CA ILE A 194 -4.40 12.00 13.30
C ILE A 194 -4.29 11.25 14.63
N ALA A 195 -4.30 11.96 15.76
CA ALA A 195 -4.24 11.38 17.09
C ALA A 195 -5.36 10.37 17.38
N GLU A 196 -6.51 10.52 16.71
CA GLU A 196 -7.63 9.58 16.84
C GLU A 196 -7.51 8.36 15.93
N ALA A 197 -6.73 8.49 14.85
CA ALA A 197 -6.63 7.48 13.80
C ALA A 197 -5.31 6.69 13.82
N PHE A 198 -4.29 7.19 14.52
CA PHE A 198 -2.94 6.65 14.49
C PHE A 198 -2.37 6.48 15.90
N ASP A 199 -2.12 5.23 16.30
CA ASP A 199 -1.45 4.91 17.56
C ASP A 199 0.08 4.95 17.37
N GLN A 200 0.70 5.96 17.95
CA GLN A 200 2.15 6.16 17.88
C GLN A 200 2.95 5.06 18.60
N SER A 201 2.34 4.36 19.56
CA SER A 201 3.03 3.34 20.36
C SER A 201 3.42 2.10 19.56
N ILE A 202 2.66 1.78 18.51
CA ILE A 202 2.90 0.59 17.67
C ILE A 202 3.90 0.86 16.53
N SER A 203 4.26 2.10 16.30
CA SER A 203 5.06 2.48 15.17
C SER A 203 6.53 2.65 15.55
N MET A 204 7.38 1.76 15.05
CA MET A 204 8.83 1.88 15.27
C MET A 204 9.42 3.07 14.50
N ARG A 205 10.03 4.02 15.23
CA ARG A 205 10.79 5.15 14.64
C ARG A 205 12.21 4.77 14.21
N ARG A 206 12.78 3.71 14.77
CA ARG A 206 14.17 3.35 14.50
C ARG A 206 14.31 2.63 13.17
N VAL A 207 15.09 3.21 12.28
CA VAL A 207 15.63 2.53 11.10
C VAL A 207 16.56 1.42 11.60
N ARG A 208 16.25 0.18 11.28
CA ARG A 208 17.09 -0.96 11.61
C ARG A 208 18.14 -1.15 10.52
N ARG A 209 19.37 -1.49 10.91
CA ARG A 209 20.34 -1.97 9.92
C ARG A 209 19.85 -3.30 9.37
N GLN A 210 19.67 -3.35 8.07
CA GLN A 210 19.38 -4.58 7.34
C GLN A 210 20.63 -4.94 6.56
N PRO A 211 21.25 -6.09 6.81
CA PRO A 211 22.28 -6.59 5.95
C PRO A 211 21.65 -6.84 4.56
N VAL A 212 22.36 -6.47 3.52
CA VAL A 212 22.01 -6.73 2.14
C VAL A 212 23.11 -7.60 1.57
N SER A 213 22.75 -8.78 1.09
CA SER A 213 23.73 -9.75 0.59
C SER A 213 24.20 -9.39 -0.81
N ASP A 214 23.32 -8.79 -1.60
CA ASP A 214 23.59 -8.35 -2.97
C ASP A 214 23.76 -6.83 -3.00
N GLN A 215 24.97 -6.37 -3.39
CA GLN A 215 25.29 -4.95 -3.45
C GLN A 215 24.44 -4.21 -4.48
N GLU A 216 24.21 -4.79 -5.66
CA GLU A 216 23.42 -4.18 -6.74
C GLU A 216 21.97 -4.00 -6.30
N LEU A 217 21.37 -5.00 -5.63
CA LEU A 217 20.07 -4.90 -5.02
C LEU A 217 20.02 -3.76 -3.99
N GLY A 218 21.04 -3.66 -3.15
CA GLY A 218 21.16 -2.60 -2.16
C GLY A 218 21.18 -1.21 -2.77
N GLU A 219 21.83 -1.01 -3.90
CA GLU A 219 21.86 0.25 -4.65
C GLU A 219 20.48 0.58 -5.23
N LYS A 220 19.81 -0.40 -5.86
CA LYS A 220 18.43 -0.26 -6.39
C LYS A 220 17.43 0.11 -5.30
N VAL A 221 17.52 -0.53 -4.14
CA VAL A 221 16.65 -0.24 -2.98
C VAL A 221 16.85 1.18 -2.48
N ARG A 222 18.10 1.65 -2.35
CA ARG A 222 18.40 3.03 -1.93
C ARG A 222 17.95 4.07 -2.95
N ASP A 223 18.11 3.79 -4.25
CA ASP A 223 17.62 4.68 -5.31
C ASP A 223 16.09 4.80 -5.29
N THR A 224 15.40 3.66 -5.17
CA THR A 224 13.93 3.62 -5.06
C THR A 224 13.45 4.38 -3.83
N TRP A 225 14.12 4.21 -2.68
CA TRP A 225 13.82 4.95 -1.47
C TRP A 225 13.97 6.46 -1.67
N ARG A 226 15.09 6.93 -2.22
CA ARG A 226 15.33 8.35 -2.50
C ARG A 226 14.23 8.95 -3.39
N ARG A 227 13.80 8.25 -4.44
CA ARG A 227 12.71 8.70 -5.33
C ARG A 227 11.37 8.82 -4.60
N LEU A 228 11.08 7.91 -3.67
CA LEU A 228 9.88 8.02 -2.82
C LEU A 228 9.95 9.25 -1.91
N GLU A 229 11.13 9.52 -1.33
CA GLU A 229 11.36 10.72 -0.52
C GLU A 229 11.20 12.01 -1.35
N GLU A 230 11.72 12.05 -2.56
CA GLU A 230 11.56 13.18 -3.49
C GLU A 230 10.07 13.46 -3.79
N LEU A 231 9.28 12.42 -4.11
CA LEU A 231 7.84 12.56 -4.35
C LEU A 231 7.08 13.02 -3.11
N SER A 232 7.44 12.50 -1.96
CA SER A 232 6.84 12.88 -0.68
C SER A 232 7.18 14.33 -0.32
N GLY A 233 8.44 14.74 -0.50
CA GLY A 233 8.87 16.13 -0.30
C GLY A 233 8.16 17.11 -1.23
N GLN A 234 7.92 16.75 -2.48
CA GLN A 234 7.12 17.55 -3.41
C GLN A 234 5.69 17.71 -2.92
N THR A 235 5.07 16.63 -2.43
CA THR A 235 3.72 16.67 -1.84
C THR A 235 3.68 17.63 -0.65
N GLU A 236 4.62 17.51 0.26
CA GLU A 236 4.71 18.36 1.43
C GLU A 236 4.93 19.84 1.06
N MET A 237 5.83 20.12 0.14
CA MET A 237 6.15 21.48 -0.31
C MET A 237 4.93 22.19 -0.93
N VAL A 238 4.16 21.48 -1.76
CA VAL A 238 2.97 22.04 -2.41
C VAL A 238 1.88 22.34 -1.38
N LEU A 239 1.68 21.43 -0.42
CA LEU A 239 0.59 21.56 0.54
C LEU A 239 0.92 22.49 1.73
N ARG A 240 2.19 22.58 2.17
CA ARG A 240 2.59 23.50 3.25
C ARG A 240 2.42 24.98 2.89
N LYS A 241 2.45 25.33 1.62
CA LYS A 241 2.18 26.72 1.19
C LYS A 241 0.74 27.16 1.48
N ASP A 242 -0.15 26.21 1.66
CA ASP A 242 -1.59 26.42 1.83
C ASP A 242 -2.12 26.00 3.22
N VAL A 243 -1.26 25.51 4.12
CA VAL A 243 -1.67 25.18 5.50
C VAL A 243 -1.97 26.48 6.24
N PRO A 244 -3.20 26.67 6.74
CA PRO A 244 -3.48 27.80 7.63
C PRO A 244 -2.55 27.69 8.86
N VAL A 245 -1.82 28.79 9.13
CA VAL A 245 -1.10 28.92 10.39
C VAL A 245 -2.17 29.03 11.47
N VAL A 246 -2.31 28.01 12.29
CA VAL A 246 -3.19 28.00 13.47
C VAL A 246 -2.47 28.70 14.62
#